data_e1a9ab9d2f60e943d4226ea19dd5c553
#
_entry.id   e1a9ab9d2f60e943d4226ea19dd5c553
#
_cell.length_a   1.000
_cell.length_b   1.000
_cell.length_c   1.000
_cell.angle_alpha   90.00
_cell.angle_beta   90.00
_cell.angle_gamma   90.00
#
_symmetry.space_group_name_H-M   'P 1'
#
loop_
_entity.id
_entity.type
_entity.pdbx_description
1 polymer ?
#
loop_
_entity_poly.entity_id
_entity_poly.type
_entity_poly.pdbx_seq_one_letter_code
_entity_poly.pdbx_strand_id
1 'polypeptide(L)'
;MAGLKIRVMKTVSEGTTKIIMRRARMEGLDILFHENAALALCNGNVCDLIYASDLAQKASDVEVFEINGNCPQHLTCLAILGTAAAVDEAVKRIQSEL
;
A
#
# COMPACT_ATOMS: atom_id res chain seq x y z
N MET A 1 18.32 -11.38 4.45
CA MET A 1 17.25 -10.84 5.20
C MET A 1 16.01 -10.59 4.34
N ALA A 2 14.92 -11.11 4.76
CA ALA A 2 13.71 -10.97 3.97
C ALA A 2 13.05 -9.64 4.28
N GLY A 3 13.46 -8.60 3.60
CA GLY A 3 12.77 -7.35 3.68
C GLY A 3 11.48 -7.38 2.92
N LEU A 4 10.71 -6.34 3.04
CA LEU A 4 9.53 -6.15 2.23
C LEU A 4 9.93 -5.75 0.82
N LYS A 5 9.20 -6.28 -0.15
CA LYS A 5 9.31 -5.80 -1.52
C LYS A 5 8.32 -4.64 -1.68
N ILE A 6 8.83 -3.49 -2.06
CA ILE A 6 8.02 -2.28 -2.17
C ILE A 6 8.07 -1.73 -3.59
N ARG A 7 6.90 -1.46 -4.15
CA ARG A 7 6.78 -0.79 -5.45
C ARG A 7 5.97 0.48 -5.27
N VAL A 8 6.45 1.57 -5.81
CA VAL A 8 5.78 2.87 -5.68
C VAL A 8 5.34 3.36 -7.04
N MET A 9 4.08 3.75 -7.13
CA MET A 9 3.51 4.40 -8.32
C MET A 9 3.15 5.82 -7.94
N LYS A 10 3.80 6.79 -8.56
CA LYS A 10 3.53 8.21 -8.26
C LYS A 10 2.17 8.65 -8.75
N THR A 11 1.71 8.04 -9.85
CA THR A 11 0.35 8.19 -10.35
C THR A 11 -0.15 6.80 -10.71
N VAL A 12 -1.44 6.56 -10.53
CA VAL A 12 -2.02 5.25 -10.78
C VAL A 12 -2.91 5.34 -12.02
N SER A 13 -2.65 4.50 -13.00
CA SER A 13 -3.45 4.43 -14.23
C SER A 13 -4.87 3.96 -13.92
N GLU A 14 -5.82 4.40 -14.73
CA GLU A 14 -7.23 4.08 -14.52
C GLU A 14 -7.49 2.58 -14.46
N GLY A 15 -6.92 1.82 -15.39
CA GLY A 15 -7.10 0.38 -15.40
C GLY A 15 -6.52 -0.29 -14.17
N THR A 16 -5.38 0.19 -13.70
CA THR A 16 -4.74 -0.31 -12.49
C THR A 16 -5.60 -0.01 -11.27
N THR A 17 -6.17 1.18 -11.19
CA THR A 17 -7.10 1.55 -10.11
C THR A 17 -8.26 0.57 -10.04
N LYS A 18 -8.83 0.19 -11.19
CA LYS A 18 -9.94 -0.76 -11.22
C LYS A 18 -9.54 -2.14 -10.71
N ILE A 19 -8.33 -2.59 -11.04
CA ILE A 19 -7.82 -3.86 -10.56
C ILE A 19 -7.69 -3.84 -9.03
N ILE A 20 -7.12 -2.77 -8.52
CA ILE A 20 -6.89 -2.60 -7.08
C ILE A 20 -8.22 -2.57 -6.33
N MET A 21 -9.19 -1.79 -6.82
CA MET A 21 -10.50 -1.69 -6.17
C MET A 21 -11.19 -3.05 -6.08
N ARG A 22 -11.11 -3.83 -7.16
CA ARG A 22 -11.73 -5.15 -7.17
C ARG A 22 -11.07 -6.10 -6.16
N ARG A 23 -9.75 -6.05 -6.04
CA ARG A 23 -9.02 -6.95 -5.15
C ARG A 23 -9.03 -6.49 -3.69
N ALA A 24 -9.17 -5.20 -3.45
CA ALA A 24 -9.16 -4.66 -2.09
C ALA A 24 -10.48 -4.87 -1.36
N ARG A 25 -11.58 -4.98 -2.09
CA ARG A 25 -12.92 -5.18 -1.51
C ARG A 25 -13.32 -4.09 -0.50
N MET A 26 -12.86 -2.86 -0.73
CA MET A 26 -13.19 -1.74 0.13
C MET A 26 -14.21 -0.84 -0.55
N GLU A 27 -15.25 -0.46 0.21
CA GLU A 27 -16.22 0.52 -0.28
C GLU A 27 -15.60 1.92 -0.21
N GLY A 28 -15.96 2.76 -1.16
CA GLY A 28 -15.50 4.14 -1.19
C GLY A 28 -14.06 4.33 -1.62
N LEU A 29 -13.39 3.26 -2.02
CA LEU A 29 -11.99 3.34 -2.42
C LEU A 29 -11.79 4.20 -3.66
N ASP A 30 -12.79 4.25 -4.54
CA ASP A 30 -12.77 5.08 -5.73
C ASP A 30 -12.59 6.57 -5.41
N ILE A 31 -13.12 7.01 -4.27
CA ILE A 31 -12.96 8.40 -3.83
C ILE A 31 -11.51 8.70 -3.49
N LEU A 32 -10.82 7.73 -2.90
CA LEU A 32 -9.43 7.90 -2.49
C LEU A 32 -8.47 8.01 -3.68
N PHE A 33 -8.86 7.50 -4.84
CA PHE A 33 -8.03 7.57 -6.04
C PHE A 33 -8.22 8.85 -6.84
N HIS A 34 -9.00 9.80 -6.34
CA HIS A 34 -9.14 11.09 -7.01
C HIS A 34 -7.90 11.95 -6.78
N GLU A 35 -7.54 12.71 -7.81
CA GLU A 35 -6.55 13.79 -7.76
C GLU A 35 -5.17 13.41 -7.23
N ASN A 36 -4.30 13.00 -8.15
CA ASN A 36 -2.86 12.85 -7.89
C ASN A 36 -2.53 11.83 -6.80
N ALA A 37 -3.36 10.82 -6.64
CA ALA A 37 -3.07 9.77 -5.67
C ALA A 37 -1.84 8.98 -6.11
N ALA A 38 -0.95 8.75 -5.15
CA ALA A 38 0.18 7.86 -5.30
C ALA A 38 -0.11 6.60 -4.51
N LEU A 39 0.53 5.52 -4.88
CA LEU A 39 0.29 4.23 -4.25
C LEU A 39 1.60 3.47 -4.08
N ALA A 40 1.80 2.92 -2.90
CA ALA A 40 2.89 1.96 -2.66
C ALA A 40 2.27 0.60 -2.41
N LEU A 41 2.85 -0.42 -3.04
CA LEU A 41 2.47 -1.80 -2.82
C LEU A 41 3.61 -2.50 -2.11
N CYS A 42 3.31 -3.10 -0.96
CA CYS A 42 4.29 -3.79 -0.14
C CYS A 42 3.92 -5.26 -0.08
N ASN A 43 4.87 -6.12 -0.38
CA ASN A 43 4.68 -7.57 -0.35
C ASN A 43 5.61 -8.18 0.68
N GLY A 44 5.10 -9.10 1.48
CA GLY A 44 5.89 -9.75 2.51
C GLY A 44 5.02 -10.64 3.37
N ASN A 45 5.57 -11.11 4.50
CA ASN A 45 4.78 -11.91 5.41
C ASN A 45 3.80 -11.02 6.19
N VAL A 46 2.77 -11.65 6.72
CA VAL A 46 1.66 -10.95 7.37
C VAL A 46 2.14 -10.11 8.55
N CYS A 47 3.03 -10.64 9.35
CA CYS A 47 3.52 -9.94 10.54
C CYS A 47 4.23 -8.64 10.17
N ASP A 48 5.13 -8.69 9.19
CA ASP A 48 5.87 -7.51 8.75
C ASP A 48 4.93 -6.49 8.10
N LEU A 49 3.93 -6.95 7.36
CA LEU A 49 3.01 -6.04 6.70
C LEU A 49 2.08 -5.33 7.68
N ILE A 50 1.64 -6.02 8.73
CA ILE A 50 0.85 -5.38 9.78
C ILE A 50 1.68 -4.31 10.48
N TYR A 51 2.92 -4.61 10.80
CA TYR A 51 3.83 -3.63 11.39
C TYR A 51 4.06 -2.45 10.44
N ALA A 52 4.28 -2.74 9.15
CA ALA A 52 4.48 -1.70 8.16
C ALA A 52 3.26 -0.77 8.04
N SER A 53 2.05 -1.33 8.13
CA SER A 53 0.84 -0.51 8.05
C SER A 53 0.76 0.50 9.20
N ASP A 54 1.16 0.08 10.39
CA ASP A 54 1.19 0.95 11.56
C ASP A 54 2.25 2.05 11.39
N LEU A 55 3.43 1.68 10.94
CA LEU A 55 4.50 2.65 10.69
C LEU A 55 4.09 3.70 9.66
N ALA A 56 3.45 3.26 8.59
CA ALA A 56 3.01 4.16 7.52
C ALA A 56 2.04 5.20 8.03
N GLN A 57 1.05 4.78 8.79
CA GLN A 57 0.03 5.68 9.32
C GLN A 57 0.58 6.65 10.36
N LYS A 58 1.59 6.23 11.10
CA LYS A 58 2.25 7.10 12.08
C LYS A 58 3.19 8.09 11.43
N ALA A 59 3.71 7.78 10.24
CA ALA A 59 4.68 8.63 9.56
C ALA A 59 4.02 9.75 8.77
N SER A 60 2.86 9.51 8.18
CA SER A 60 2.23 10.48 7.29
C SER A 60 0.73 10.21 7.15
N ASP A 61 0.06 11.12 6.45
CA ASP A 61 -1.39 11.02 6.25
C ASP A 61 -1.66 10.14 5.03
N VAL A 62 -1.72 8.83 5.26
CA VAL A 62 -1.98 7.85 4.22
C VAL A 62 -3.12 6.91 4.63
N GLU A 63 -3.78 6.34 3.63
CA GLU A 63 -4.73 5.25 3.82
C GLU A 63 -4.00 3.93 3.56
N VAL A 64 -4.24 2.94 4.39
CA VAL A 64 -3.65 1.62 4.22
C VAL A 64 -4.76 0.58 4.11
N PHE A 65 -4.55 -0.38 3.23
CA PHE A 65 -5.51 -1.48 3.05
C PHE A 65 -4.81 -2.69 2.45
N GLU A 66 -5.40 -3.85 2.64
CA GLU A 66 -4.88 -5.08 2.07
C GLU A 66 -5.41 -5.31 0.68
N ILE A 67 -4.57 -5.89 -0.17
CA ILE A 67 -4.97 -6.35 -1.49
C ILE A 67 -4.97 -7.88 -1.45
N ASN A 68 -6.14 -8.46 -1.69
CA ASN A 68 -6.31 -9.89 -1.63
C ASN A 68 -5.79 -10.57 -2.89
N GLY A 69 -5.02 -11.63 -2.69
CA GLY A 69 -4.63 -12.53 -3.77
C GLY A 69 -5.32 -13.86 -3.59
N ASN A 70 -5.28 -14.67 -4.63
CA ASN A 70 -5.86 -16.00 -4.59
C ASN A 70 -4.84 -17.06 -4.23
N CYS A 71 -3.64 -16.65 -3.86
CA CYS A 71 -2.57 -17.58 -3.57
C CYS A 71 -2.66 -18.04 -2.11
N PRO A 72 -2.58 -19.33 -1.84
CA PRO A 72 -2.64 -19.83 -0.46
C PRO A 72 -1.34 -19.62 0.32
N GLN A 73 -0.38 -18.95 -0.26
CA GLN A 73 0.88 -18.68 0.41
C GLN A 73 0.69 -17.62 1.50
N HIS A 74 1.63 -17.60 2.43
CA HIS A 74 1.57 -16.69 3.59
C HIS A 74 1.98 -15.27 3.25
N LEU A 75 2.27 -14.98 2.00
CA LEU A 75 2.58 -13.64 1.54
C LEU A 75 1.31 -12.88 1.22
N THR A 76 1.29 -11.62 1.58
CA THR A 76 0.15 -10.76 1.30
C THR A 76 0.65 -9.41 0.79
N CYS A 77 -0.26 -8.58 0.33
CA CYS A 77 0.06 -7.30 -0.24
C CYS A 77 -0.65 -6.20 0.53
N LEU A 78 0.12 -5.20 0.94
CA LEU A 78 -0.40 -4.00 1.60
C LEU A 78 -0.33 -2.85 0.62
N ALA A 79 -1.40 -2.08 0.53
CA ALA A 79 -1.44 -0.86 -0.25
C ALA A 79 -1.39 0.35 0.67
N ILE A 80 -0.59 1.34 0.29
CA ILE A 80 -0.46 2.60 1.00
C ILE A 80 -0.80 3.70 0.00
N LEU A 81 -1.89 4.42 0.24
CA LEU A 81 -2.44 5.37 -0.70
C LEU A 81 -2.44 6.79 -0.10
N GLY A 82 -2.02 7.75 -0.88
CA GLY A 82 -2.02 9.14 -0.45
C GLY A 82 -1.40 10.05 -1.50
N THR A 83 -1.01 11.25 -1.10
CA THR A 83 -0.24 12.10 -1.99
C THR A 83 1.15 11.50 -2.20
N ALA A 84 1.83 11.91 -3.27
CA ALA A 84 3.18 11.42 -3.54
C ALA A 84 4.13 11.68 -2.35
N ALA A 85 4.03 12.86 -1.73
CA ALA A 85 4.86 13.21 -0.59
C ALA A 85 4.54 12.33 0.62
N ALA A 86 3.26 12.11 0.91
CA ALA A 86 2.84 11.28 2.04
C ALA A 86 3.26 9.84 1.88
N VAL A 87 3.11 9.28 0.68
CA VAL A 87 3.52 7.91 0.37
C VAL A 87 5.04 7.77 0.51
N ASP A 88 5.79 8.74 0.01
CA ASP A 88 7.25 8.72 0.12
C ASP A 88 7.71 8.71 1.58
N GLU A 89 7.11 9.54 2.41
CA GLU A 89 7.40 9.56 3.85
C GLU A 89 7.10 8.22 4.52
N ALA A 90 5.96 7.64 4.20
CA ALA A 90 5.56 6.35 4.75
C ALA A 90 6.54 5.25 4.35
N VAL A 91 6.93 5.21 3.08
CA VAL A 91 7.86 4.21 2.57
C VAL A 91 9.23 4.34 3.22
N LYS A 92 9.72 5.58 3.35
CA LYS A 92 10.99 5.82 4.01
C LYS A 92 10.99 5.34 5.45
N ARG A 93 9.90 5.57 6.17
CA ARG A 93 9.78 5.11 7.55
C ARG A 93 9.80 3.59 7.62
N ILE A 94 9.09 2.92 6.73
CA ILE A 94 9.08 1.47 6.68
C ILE A 94 10.49 0.94 6.41
N GLN A 95 11.18 1.51 5.44
CA GLN A 95 12.53 1.08 5.07
C GLN A 95 13.53 1.29 6.20
N SER A 96 13.34 2.31 7.01
CA SER A 96 14.25 2.59 8.12
C SER A 96 14.07 1.64 9.31
N GLU A 97 12.88 1.02 9.43
CA GLU A 97 12.56 0.17 10.58
C GLU A 97 12.61 -1.32 10.28
N LEU A 98 12.65 -1.69 9.01
CA LEU A 98 12.62 -3.10 8.61
C LEU A 98 13.88 -3.52 7.78
#